data_5a28db25b2fe90405f142706a57d0931
#
_entry.id   5a28db25b2fe90405f142706a57d0931
#
_cell.length_a   1.000
_cell.length_b   1.000
_cell.length_c   1.000
_cell.angle_alpha   90.00
_cell.angle_beta   90.00
_cell.angle_gamma   90.00
#
_symmetry.space_group_name_H-M   'P 1'
#
loop_
_entity.id
_entity.type
_entity.pdbx_description
1 polymer ?
#
loop_
_entity_poly.entity_id
_entity_poly.type
_entity_poly.pdbx_seq_one_letter_code
_entity_poly.pdbx_strand_id
1 'polypeptide(L)'
;NCHDYWKTRVHPDDLEAYINDIDQIYNGSKHRRVMQYRMRNAAGDYVLCRARGFRIDGDGNTPSLYVGELVNHSLAETVDAATGLGTQRMLINAIDACRRDRCETGLIAVRVRGTAKFNELYGAEAVDNMLAEYAGRMLSITRGRSRVFRSRNAQFVVLSNDLDHEAFEQLTHHLKEAVFAPVRIANDTITPVCLVVPAFYERLI
;
A
#
# COMPACT_ATOMS: atom_id res chain seq x y z
N ASN A 1 31.80 0.97 12.53
CA ASN A 1 30.78 1.68 13.29
C ASN A 1 29.42 1.52 12.59
N CYS A 2 28.36 1.19 13.36
CA CYS A 2 27.01 0.99 12.81
C CYS A 2 26.52 2.23 12.04
N HIS A 3 26.85 3.41 12.54
CA HIS A 3 26.50 4.70 11.92
C HIS A 3 27.11 4.89 10.53
N ASP A 4 28.37 4.50 10.33
CA ASP A 4 29.02 4.66 9.02
C ASP A 4 28.41 3.72 7.98
N TYR A 5 27.98 2.54 8.38
CA TYR A 5 27.25 1.62 7.50
C TYR A 5 25.95 2.24 6.98
N TRP A 6 25.18 2.89 7.84
CA TRP A 6 23.91 3.52 7.44
C TRP A 6 24.12 4.69 6.48
N LYS A 7 25.15 5.52 6.66
CA LYS A 7 25.50 6.63 5.76
C LYS A 7 25.70 6.15 4.32
N THR A 8 26.31 4.98 4.11
CA THR A 8 26.54 4.43 2.76
C THR A 8 25.27 3.97 2.05
N ARG A 9 24.16 3.85 2.77
CA ARG A 9 22.87 3.41 2.23
C ARG A 9 21.91 4.57 1.94
N VAL A 10 22.14 5.74 2.47
CA VAL A 10 21.30 6.93 2.24
C VAL A 10 21.53 7.46 0.83
N HIS A 11 20.46 7.92 0.17
CA HIS A 11 20.56 8.55 -1.13
C HIS A 11 21.48 9.78 -1.08
N PRO A 12 22.34 10.03 -2.10
CA PRO A 12 23.27 11.16 -2.08
C PRO A 12 22.62 12.50 -1.79
N ASP A 13 21.46 12.81 -2.40
CA ASP A 13 20.76 14.09 -2.18
C ASP A 13 20.22 14.26 -0.75
N ASP A 14 19.98 13.14 -0.03
CA ASP A 14 19.40 13.16 1.32
C ASP A 14 20.49 13.05 2.39
N LEU A 15 21.75 12.78 1.98
CA LEU A 15 22.85 12.43 2.89
C LEU A 15 23.25 13.57 3.82
N GLU A 16 23.35 14.79 3.32
CA GLU A 16 23.73 15.96 4.11
C GLU A 16 22.70 16.23 5.21
N ALA A 17 21.40 16.24 4.84
CA ALA A 17 20.31 16.42 5.78
C ALA A 17 20.27 15.28 6.83
N TYR A 18 20.53 14.04 6.40
CA TYR A 18 20.60 12.88 7.27
C TYR A 18 21.73 12.99 8.30
N ILE A 19 22.94 13.39 7.87
CA ILE A 19 24.10 13.55 8.76
C ILE A 19 23.81 14.63 9.79
N ASN A 20 23.34 15.80 9.34
CA ASN A 20 23.03 16.92 10.24
C ASN A 20 21.98 16.53 11.29
N ASP A 21 20.93 15.82 10.91
CA ASP A 21 19.88 15.36 11.83
C ASP A 21 20.41 14.37 12.88
N ILE A 22 21.27 13.45 12.46
CA ILE A 22 21.92 12.48 13.36
C ILE A 22 22.90 13.18 14.32
N ASP A 23 23.73 14.10 13.83
CA ASP A 23 24.72 14.81 14.64
C ASP A 23 24.03 15.66 15.73
N GLN A 24 22.87 16.25 15.43
CA GLN A 24 22.07 16.96 16.43
C GLN A 24 21.53 16.03 17.54
N ILE A 25 21.21 14.80 17.23
CA ILE A 25 20.81 13.80 18.23
C ILE A 25 22.02 13.38 19.07
N TYR A 26 23.18 13.12 18.44
CA TYR A 26 24.37 12.66 19.16
C TYR A 26 24.96 13.73 20.09
N ASN A 27 25.02 14.97 19.66
CA ASN A 27 25.53 16.07 20.47
C ASN A 27 24.52 16.60 21.51
N GLY A 28 23.28 16.10 21.55
CA GLY A 28 22.24 16.47 22.51
C GLY A 28 21.51 17.76 22.20
N SER A 29 21.76 18.41 21.07
CA SER A 29 21.01 19.62 20.67
C SER A 29 19.57 19.31 20.23
N LYS A 30 19.28 18.03 19.95
CA LYS A 30 17.96 17.52 19.58
C LYS A 30 17.66 16.22 20.32
N HIS A 31 16.50 16.15 20.98
CA HIS A 31 16.09 14.95 21.74
C HIS A 31 15.12 14.05 20.97
N ARG A 32 14.42 14.58 19.97
CA ARG A 32 13.43 13.84 19.18
C ARG A 32 13.79 13.88 17.70
N ARG A 33 13.73 12.71 17.06
CA ARG A 33 13.95 12.56 15.63
C ARG A 33 12.64 12.20 14.92
N VAL A 34 12.33 12.91 13.84
CA VAL A 34 11.31 12.52 12.85
C VAL A 34 11.84 12.99 11.50
N MET A 35 12.26 12.04 10.65
CA MET A 35 12.83 12.34 9.34
C MET A 35 12.40 11.32 8.31
N GLN A 36 12.21 11.75 7.08
CA GLN A 36 12.03 10.89 5.91
C GLN A 36 13.23 11.07 4.98
N TYR A 37 13.75 9.97 4.46
CA TYR A 37 14.87 9.93 3.53
C TYR A 37 14.89 8.64 2.74
N ARG A 38 15.54 8.65 1.57
CA ARG A 38 15.69 7.47 0.72
C ARG A 38 16.86 6.62 1.17
N MET A 39 16.64 5.32 1.30
CA MET A 39 17.67 4.34 1.62
C MET A 39 17.72 3.22 0.60
N ARG A 40 18.91 2.71 0.32
CA ARG A 40 19.11 1.57 -0.56
C ARG A 40 18.70 0.27 0.14
N ASN A 41 17.75 -0.45 -0.48
CA ASN A 41 17.31 -1.79 -0.01
C ASN A 41 18.34 -2.89 -0.39
N ALA A 42 18.02 -4.15 -0.08
CA ALA A 42 18.89 -5.29 -0.40
C ALA A 42 19.00 -5.55 -1.91
N ALA A 43 17.99 -5.15 -2.71
CA ALA A 43 18.00 -5.28 -4.17
C ALA A 43 18.78 -4.15 -4.87
N GLY A 44 19.22 -3.13 -4.11
CA GLY A 44 19.96 -2.00 -4.65
C GLY A 44 19.11 -0.76 -4.96
N ASP A 45 17.77 -0.85 -4.82
CA ASP A 45 16.85 0.23 -5.12
C ASP A 45 16.74 1.21 -3.95
N TYR A 46 16.52 2.48 -4.26
CA TYR A 46 16.22 3.48 -3.24
C TYR A 46 14.74 3.44 -2.84
N VAL A 47 14.49 3.22 -1.55
CA VAL A 47 13.16 3.17 -0.94
C VAL A 47 13.00 4.30 0.06
N LEU A 48 11.80 4.90 0.14
CA LEU A 48 11.51 5.95 1.10
C LEU A 48 11.35 5.33 2.50
N CYS A 49 12.18 5.76 3.42
CA CYS A 49 12.14 5.36 4.82
C CYS A 49 11.74 6.52 5.72
N ARG A 50 11.04 6.22 6.81
CA ARG A 50 10.73 7.16 7.88
C ARG A 50 11.38 6.69 9.17
N ALA A 51 12.24 7.53 9.71
CA ALA A 51 12.86 7.33 11.03
C ALA A 51 12.12 8.16 12.08
N ARG A 52 11.84 7.55 13.22
CA ARG A 52 11.36 8.23 14.42
C ARG A 52 12.16 7.73 15.60
N GLY A 53 12.43 8.59 16.56
CA GLY A 53 13.10 8.17 17.78
C GLY A 53 13.30 9.33 18.74
N PHE A 54 13.84 9.00 19.89
CA PHE A 54 14.19 9.97 20.91
C PHE A 54 15.46 9.55 21.64
N ARG A 55 16.18 10.54 22.14
CA ARG A 55 17.35 10.38 22.96
C ARG A 55 16.94 10.44 24.44
N ILE A 56 17.48 9.52 25.21
CA ILE A 56 17.44 9.52 26.68
C ILE A 56 18.85 9.88 27.13
N ASP A 57 18.99 10.99 27.84
CA ASP A 57 20.30 11.40 28.35
C ASP A 57 20.70 10.56 29.55
N GLY A 58 21.99 10.21 29.59
CA GLY A 58 22.59 9.61 30.76
C GLY A 58 22.88 10.63 31.87
N ASP A 59 23.15 10.14 33.07
CA ASP A 59 23.43 10.93 34.29
C ASP A 59 24.91 11.19 34.53
N GLY A 60 25.74 11.00 33.53
CA GLY A 60 27.18 11.09 33.62
C GLY A 60 27.90 9.78 34.01
N ASN A 61 27.18 8.85 34.65
CA ASN A 61 27.65 7.49 34.94
C ASN A 61 27.10 6.48 33.94
N THR A 62 25.93 6.78 33.34
CA THR A 62 25.31 5.97 32.28
C THR A 62 25.42 6.68 30.92
N PRO A 63 25.71 5.95 29.84
CA PRO A 63 25.72 6.54 28.51
C PRO A 63 24.34 6.99 28.07
N SER A 64 24.27 8.04 27.26
CA SER A 64 23.02 8.42 26.58
C SER A 64 22.59 7.33 25.60
N LEU A 65 21.30 7.05 25.57
CA LEU A 65 20.68 6.02 24.71
C LEU A 65 19.79 6.70 23.66
N TYR A 66 19.88 6.22 22.41
CA TYR A 66 18.91 6.56 21.38
C TYR A 66 18.00 5.37 21.11
N VAL A 67 16.69 5.57 21.23
CA VAL A 67 15.66 4.57 20.94
C VAL A 67 14.83 5.06 19.77
N GLY A 68 14.68 4.24 18.74
CA GLY A 68 13.93 4.63 17.55
C GLY A 68 13.50 3.47 16.69
N GLU A 69 12.63 3.79 15.74
CA GLU A 69 12.17 2.90 14.69
C GLU A 69 12.53 3.44 13.32
N LEU A 70 12.77 2.54 12.38
CA LEU A 70 12.92 2.84 10.96
C LEU A 70 11.86 2.05 10.19
N VAL A 71 10.93 2.75 9.57
CA VAL A 71 9.85 2.15 8.78
C VAL A 71 10.12 2.36 7.30
N ASN A 72 10.11 1.29 6.52
CA ASN A 72 10.14 1.37 5.08
C ASN A 72 8.76 1.80 4.56
N HIS A 73 8.61 3.08 4.26
CA HIS A 73 7.36 3.65 3.73
C HIS A 73 7.01 3.10 2.35
N SER A 74 7.98 2.69 1.57
CA SER A 74 7.73 2.12 0.24
C SER A 74 7.06 0.75 0.33
N LEU A 75 7.34 -0.04 1.38
CA LEU A 75 6.65 -1.30 1.63
C LEU A 75 5.23 -1.07 2.17
N ALA A 76 5.06 -0.16 3.15
CA ALA A 76 3.75 0.20 3.67
C ALA A 76 2.85 0.87 2.60
N GLU A 77 3.46 1.50 1.58
CA GLU A 77 2.76 2.11 0.45
C GLU A 77 2.50 1.13 -0.71
N THR A 78 3.11 -0.05 -0.72
CA THR A 78 2.95 -1.03 -1.81
C THR A 78 1.91 -2.10 -1.52
N VAL A 79 1.67 -2.43 -0.26
CA VAL A 79 0.72 -3.46 0.17
C VAL A 79 -0.26 -2.88 1.19
N ASP A 80 -1.54 -3.09 0.95
CA ASP A 80 -2.62 -2.74 1.89
C ASP A 80 -2.67 -3.76 3.03
N ALA A 81 -2.56 -3.30 4.27
CA ALA A 81 -2.43 -4.17 5.43
C ALA A 81 -3.67 -5.03 5.71
N ALA A 82 -4.87 -4.53 5.39
CA ALA A 82 -6.12 -5.24 5.63
C ALA A 82 -6.37 -6.35 4.60
N THR A 83 -6.01 -6.11 3.33
CA THR A 83 -6.36 -7.00 2.23
C THR A 83 -5.20 -7.77 1.62
N GLY A 84 -3.96 -7.37 1.93
CA GLY A 84 -2.75 -7.93 1.30
C GLY A 84 -2.57 -7.55 -0.18
N LEU A 85 -3.44 -6.74 -0.74
CA LEU A 85 -3.39 -6.31 -2.14
C LEU A 85 -2.38 -5.18 -2.36
N GLY A 86 -1.91 -5.04 -3.60
CA GLY A 86 -1.15 -3.85 -4.01
C GLY A 86 -1.96 -2.57 -3.81
N THR A 87 -1.31 -1.51 -3.37
CA THR A 87 -1.94 -0.20 -3.12
C THR A 87 -2.19 0.58 -4.41
N GLN A 88 -2.85 1.74 -4.28
CA GLN A 88 -3.05 2.68 -5.38
C GLN A 88 -1.73 3.08 -6.07
N ARG A 89 -0.62 3.19 -5.32
CA ARG A 89 0.69 3.48 -5.90
C ARG A 89 1.15 2.37 -6.85
N MET A 90 0.97 1.11 -6.44
CA MET A 90 1.28 -0.04 -7.28
C MET A 90 0.40 -0.10 -8.52
N LEU A 91 -0.88 0.27 -8.40
CA LEU A 91 -1.79 0.38 -9.53
C LEU A 91 -1.31 1.43 -10.55
N ILE A 92 -0.93 2.63 -10.10
CA ILE A 92 -0.42 3.70 -10.98
C ILE A 92 0.82 3.22 -11.73
N ASN A 93 1.80 2.63 -11.03
CA ASN A 93 3.00 2.08 -11.65
C ASN A 93 2.68 0.99 -12.68
N ALA A 94 1.66 0.17 -12.41
CA ALA A 94 1.22 -0.89 -13.30
C ALA A 94 0.54 -0.33 -14.58
N ILE A 95 -0.29 0.71 -14.44
CA ILE A 95 -0.91 1.42 -15.56
C ILE A 95 0.16 2.10 -16.41
N ASP A 96 1.15 2.77 -15.79
CA ASP A 96 2.25 3.41 -16.51
C ASP A 96 3.11 2.39 -17.28
N ALA A 97 3.27 1.17 -16.77
CA ALA A 97 3.93 0.09 -17.50
C ALA A 97 3.11 -0.32 -18.74
N CYS A 98 1.81 -0.61 -18.59
CA CYS A 98 0.93 -0.94 -19.72
C CYS A 98 0.90 0.16 -20.78
N ARG A 99 0.94 1.43 -20.35
CA ARG A 99 1.00 2.58 -21.26
C ARG A 99 2.31 2.63 -22.06
N ARG A 100 3.46 2.39 -21.41
CA ARG A 100 4.76 2.34 -22.09
C ARG A 100 4.83 1.19 -23.10
N ASP A 101 4.30 0.04 -22.71
CA ASP A 101 4.30 -1.18 -23.51
C ASP A 101 3.19 -1.21 -24.57
N ARG A 102 2.29 -0.22 -24.57
CA ARG A 102 1.15 -0.07 -25.47
C ARG A 102 0.24 -1.31 -25.50
N CYS A 103 0.03 -1.93 -24.33
CA CYS A 103 -0.80 -3.11 -24.20
C CYS A 103 -2.28 -2.76 -24.26
N GLU A 104 -3.09 -3.69 -24.76
CA GLU A 104 -4.52 -3.69 -24.46
C GLU A 104 -4.73 -3.78 -22.96
N THR A 105 -5.58 -2.92 -22.41
CA THR A 105 -5.71 -2.78 -20.96
C THR A 105 -7.16 -2.68 -20.54
N GLY A 106 -7.60 -3.63 -19.72
CA GLY A 106 -8.88 -3.62 -19.05
C GLY A 106 -8.75 -3.16 -17.60
N LEU A 107 -9.60 -2.27 -17.17
CA LEU A 107 -9.73 -1.78 -15.81
C LEU A 107 -11.14 -2.02 -15.30
N ILE A 108 -11.29 -2.65 -14.13
CA ILE A 108 -12.59 -2.80 -13.47
C ILE A 108 -12.48 -2.18 -12.08
N ALA A 109 -13.14 -1.04 -11.88
CA ALA A 109 -13.22 -0.39 -10.59
C ALA A 109 -14.41 -0.95 -9.80
N VAL A 110 -14.16 -1.42 -8.58
CA VAL A 110 -15.16 -1.92 -7.64
C VAL A 110 -15.15 -1.05 -6.39
N ARG A 111 -16.29 -0.48 -6.01
CA ARG A 111 -16.43 0.33 -4.81
C ARG A 111 -17.52 -0.22 -3.90
N VAL A 112 -17.14 -0.56 -2.67
CA VAL A 112 -18.08 -0.92 -1.61
C VAL A 112 -18.54 0.35 -0.91
N ARG A 113 -19.85 0.59 -0.86
CA ARG A 113 -20.46 1.78 -0.27
C ARG A 113 -20.87 1.53 1.19
N GLY A 114 -20.95 2.60 1.96
CA GLY A 114 -21.44 2.54 3.35
C GLY A 114 -20.43 2.09 4.37
N THR A 115 -19.16 1.94 4.04
CA THR A 115 -18.11 1.47 4.96
C THR A 115 -17.92 2.37 6.18
N ALA A 116 -18.16 3.69 6.08
CA ALA A 116 -18.12 4.58 7.23
C ALA A 116 -19.20 4.19 8.26
N LYS A 117 -20.43 3.94 7.81
CA LYS A 117 -21.53 3.48 8.67
C LYS A 117 -21.26 2.08 9.23
N PHE A 118 -20.67 1.19 8.45
CA PHE A 118 -20.27 -0.13 8.94
C PHE A 118 -19.19 -0.03 10.02
N ASN A 119 -18.22 0.89 9.88
CA ASN A 119 -17.25 1.16 10.94
C ASN A 119 -17.87 1.63 12.25
N GLU A 120 -18.90 2.47 12.16
CA GLU A 120 -19.64 2.95 13.36
C GLU A 120 -20.44 1.81 14.03
N LEU A 121 -21.00 0.89 13.24
CA LEU A 121 -21.85 -0.18 13.76
C LEU A 121 -21.07 -1.42 14.22
N TYR A 122 -20.02 -1.80 13.51
CA TYR A 122 -19.32 -3.08 13.69
C TYR A 122 -17.85 -2.92 14.09
N GLY A 123 -17.31 -1.70 14.03
CA GLY A 123 -15.89 -1.41 14.28
C GLY A 123 -15.00 -1.62 13.07
N ALA A 124 -13.79 -1.05 13.13
CA ALA A 124 -12.85 -1.03 12.01
C ALA A 124 -12.36 -2.44 11.63
N GLU A 125 -12.07 -3.29 12.61
CA GLU A 125 -11.59 -4.66 12.39
C GLU A 125 -12.59 -5.51 11.60
N ALA A 126 -13.90 -5.41 11.94
CA ALA A 126 -14.92 -6.14 11.21
C ALA A 126 -15.07 -5.68 9.77
N VAL A 127 -14.89 -4.38 9.51
CA VAL A 127 -14.90 -3.83 8.15
C VAL A 127 -13.64 -4.24 7.38
N ASP A 128 -12.47 -4.26 8.01
CA ASP A 128 -11.23 -4.73 7.38
C ASP A 128 -11.33 -6.22 6.99
N ASN A 129 -11.91 -7.06 7.84
CA ASN A 129 -12.18 -8.47 7.55
C ASN A 129 -13.16 -8.63 6.38
N MET A 130 -14.22 -7.84 6.33
CA MET A 130 -15.15 -7.80 5.20
C MET A 130 -14.46 -7.40 3.89
N LEU A 131 -13.58 -6.41 3.93
CA LEU A 131 -12.81 -5.97 2.76
C LEU A 131 -11.77 -7.01 2.32
N ALA A 132 -11.17 -7.74 3.26
CA ALA A 132 -10.30 -8.88 2.98
C ALA A 132 -11.06 -10.03 2.29
N GLU A 133 -12.31 -10.28 2.68
CA GLU A 133 -13.17 -11.25 2.00
C GLU A 133 -13.47 -10.84 0.56
N TYR A 134 -13.78 -9.58 0.29
CA TYR A 134 -13.92 -9.06 -1.08
C TYR A 134 -12.64 -9.22 -1.90
N ALA A 135 -11.48 -8.93 -1.30
CA ALA A 135 -10.18 -9.14 -1.94
C ALA A 135 -9.98 -10.62 -2.32
N GLY A 136 -10.26 -11.53 -1.41
CA GLY A 136 -10.18 -12.98 -1.65
C GLY A 136 -11.09 -13.44 -2.78
N ARG A 137 -12.34 -12.98 -2.83
CA ARG A 137 -13.27 -13.28 -3.93
C ARG A 137 -12.74 -12.79 -5.28
N MET A 138 -12.24 -11.56 -5.37
CA MET A 138 -11.68 -11.02 -6.61
C MET A 138 -10.42 -11.78 -7.05
N LEU A 139 -9.53 -12.13 -6.12
CA LEU A 139 -8.33 -12.92 -6.41
C LEU A 139 -8.68 -14.33 -6.94
N SER A 140 -9.71 -14.97 -6.37
CA SER A 140 -10.14 -16.29 -6.82
C SER A 140 -10.71 -16.29 -8.24
N ILE A 141 -11.38 -15.21 -8.64
CA ILE A 141 -11.93 -15.04 -9.99
C ILE A 141 -10.83 -14.70 -11.00
N THR A 142 -9.92 -13.82 -10.64
CA THR A 142 -8.82 -13.41 -11.54
C THR A 142 -7.80 -14.52 -11.76
N ARG A 143 -7.66 -15.45 -10.81
CA ARG A 143 -6.76 -16.64 -10.87
C ARG A 143 -5.33 -16.29 -11.33
N GLY A 144 -4.83 -15.10 -10.96
CA GLY A 144 -3.51 -14.61 -11.35
C GLY A 144 -3.38 -14.08 -12.78
N ARG A 145 -4.44 -14.14 -13.60
CA ARG A 145 -4.46 -13.57 -14.96
C ARG A 145 -4.63 -12.05 -14.97
N SER A 146 -5.15 -11.49 -13.88
CA SER A 146 -5.31 -10.05 -13.67
C SER A 146 -4.81 -9.68 -12.29
N ARG A 147 -4.33 -8.46 -12.14
CA ARG A 147 -3.84 -7.94 -10.87
C ARG A 147 -4.95 -7.19 -10.15
N VAL A 148 -5.07 -7.41 -8.85
CA VAL A 148 -6.06 -6.74 -8.00
C VAL A 148 -5.34 -5.76 -7.08
N PHE A 149 -5.86 -4.55 -6.99
CA PHE A 149 -5.30 -3.48 -6.19
C PHE A 149 -6.35 -2.90 -5.25
N ARG A 150 -5.88 -2.46 -4.08
CA ARG A 150 -6.66 -1.70 -3.13
C ARG A 150 -6.40 -0.21 -3.31
N SER A 151 -7.44 0.55 -3.55
CA SER A 151 -7.40 2.00 -3.59
C SER A 151 -8.05 2.60 -2.34
N ARG A 152 -8.15 3.91 -2.26
CA ARG A 152 -8.74 4.61 -1.12
C ARG A 152 -10.24 4.32 -0.97
N ASN A 153 -10.79 4.52 0.23
CA ASN A 153 -12.24 4.54 0.49
C ASN A 153 -13.00 3.27 0.04
N ALA A 154 -12.53 2.09 0.42
CA ALA A 154 -13.15 0.82 0.07
C ALA A 154 -13.32 0.59 -1.44
N GLN A 155 -12.34 1.03 -2.21
CA GLN A 155 -12.28 0.84 -3.66
C GLN A 155 -11.21 -0.18 -4.02
N PHE A 156 -11.55 -1.10 -4.92
CA PHE A 156 -10.65 -2.04 -5.56
C PHE A 156 -10.55 -1.75 -7.04
N VAL A 157 -9.43 -2.11 -7.64
CA VAL A 157 -9.24 -2.02 -9.10
C VAL A 157 -8.61 -3.31 -9.58
N VAL A 158 -9.27 -3.95 -10.54
CA VAL A 158 -8.71 -5.09 -11.27
C VAL A 158 -8.11 -4.55 -12.57
N LEU A 159 -6.85 -4.89 -12.82
CA LEU A 159 -6.10 -4.52 -14.02
C LEU A 159 -5.78 -5.78 -14.82
N SER A 160 -6.22 -5.82 -16.05
CA SER A 160 -5.96 -6.88 -17.03
C SER A 160 -5.23 -6.29 -18.22
N ASN A 161 -4.16 -6.92 -18.68
CA ASN A 161 -3.37 -6.49 -19.84
C ASN A 161 -3.16 -7.60 -20.89
N ASP A 162 -3.77 -8.77 -20.68
CA ASP A 162 -3.63 -9.94 -21.55
C ASP A 162 -4.99 -10.57 -21.90
N LEU A 163 -6.08 -9.80 -21.77
CA LEU A 163 -7.43 -10.25 -22.10
C LEU A 163 -7.93 -9.48 -23.30
N ASP A 164 -8.53 -10.19 -24.26
CA ASP A 164 -9.34 -9.57 -25.28
C ASP A 164 -10.66 -9.02 -24.70
N HIS A 165 -11.40 -8.29 -25.50
CA HIS A 165 -12.62 -7.64 -25.06
C HIS A 165 -13.68 -8.62 -24.54
N GLU A 166 -13.83 -9.79 -25.17
CA GLU A 166 -14.81 -10.80 -24.77
C GLU A 166 -14.46 -11.42 -23.40
N ALA A 167 -13.20 -11.82 -23.23
CA ALA A 167 -12.73 -12.37 -21.95
C ALA A 167 -12.79 -11.30 -20.83
N PHE A 168 -12.57 -10.03 -21.16
CA PHE A 168 -12.74 -8.93 -20.21
C PHE A 168 -14.19 -8.71 -19.79
N GLU A 169 -15.16 -8.83 -20.72
CA GLU A 169 -16.58 -8.77 -20.40
C GLU A 169 -17.02 -9.94 -19.50
N GLN A 170 -16.55 -11.16 -19.80
CA GLN A 170 -16.79 -12.35 -18.97
C GLN A 170 -16.21 -12.16 -17.56
N LEU A 171 -14.97 -11.66 -17.43
CA LEU A 171 -14.37 -11.35 -16.15
C LEU A 171 -15.21 -10.32 -15.39
N THR A 172 -15.67 -9.26 -16.06
CA THR A 172 -16.52 -8.24 -15.47
C THR A 172 -17.83 -8.81 -14.93
N HIS A 173 -18.45 -9.74 -15.68
CA HIS A 173 -19.67 -10.41 -15.26
C HIS A 173 -19.47 -11.25 -13.99
N HIS A 174 -18.46 -12.11 -13.96
CA HIS A 174 -18.15 -12.91 -12.78
C HIS A 174 -17.79 -12.08 -11.56
N LEU A 175 -17.05 -10.97 -11.76
CA LEU A 175 -16.73 -10.04 -10.66
C LEU A 175 -17.99 -9.37 -10.10
N LYS A 176 -18.95 -8.99 -10.94
CA LYS A 176 -20.24 -8.46 -10.48
C LYS A 176 -20.99 -9.47 -9.62
N GLU A 177 -21.12 -10.73 -10.07
CA GLU A 177 -21.79 -11.78 -9.31
C GLU A 177 -21.16 -11.97 -7.92
N ALA A 178 -19.84 -12.06 -7.85
CA ALA A 178 -19.11 -12.24 -6.58
C ALA A 178 -19.18 -11.04 -5.65
N VAL A 179 -19.15 -9.83 -6.22
CA VAL A 179 -19.17 -8.59 -5.44
C VAL A 179 -20.57 -8.28 -4.90
N PHE A 180 -21.63 -8.64 -5.63
CA PHE A 180 -23.00 -8.47 -5.18
C PHE A 180 -23.50 -9.61 -4.28
N ALA A 181 -22.74 -10.69 -4.14
CA ALA A 181 -23.07 -11.76 -3.21
C ALA A 181 -22.97 -11.29 -1.74
N PRO A 182 -23.82 -11.83 -0.85
CA PRO A 182 -23.76 -11.51 0.58
C PRO A 182 -22.37 -11.74 1.17
N VAL A 183 -21.98 -10.91 2.14
CA VAL A 183 -20.70 -10.98 2.84
C VAL A 183 -20.92 -10.96 4.34
N ARG A 184 -20.06 -11.64 5.09
CA ARG A 184 -20.09 -11.61 6.57
C ARG A 184 -19.41 -10.35 7.10
N ILE A 185 -20.01 -9.77 8.12
CA ILE A 185 -19.44 -8.70 8.94
C ILE A 185 -19.76 -8.98 10.40
N ALA A 186 -18.75 -9.24 11.20
CA ALA A 186 -18.93 -9.77 12.57
C ALA A 186 -19.86 -11.02 12.57
N ASN A 187 -21.00 -10.94 13.25
CA ASN A 187 -21.97 -12.03 13.34
C ASN A 187 -23.11 -11.94 12.30
N ASP A 188 -23.13 -10.89 11.50
CA ASP A 188 -24.19 -10.63 10.55
C ASP A 188 -23.76 -11.02 9.12
N THR A 189 -24.77 -11.26 8.27
CA THR A 189 -24.60 -11.40 6.82
C THR A 189 -25.33 -10.26 6.16
N ILE A 190 -24.62 -9.46 5.38
CA ILE A 190 -25.14 -8.27 4.72
C ILE A 190 -24.87 -8.31 3.22
N THR A 191 -25.63 -7.53 2.46
CA THR A 191 -25.35 -7.28 1.05
C THR A 191 -25.09 -5.78 0.86
N PRO A 192 -23.82 -5.35 0.92
CA PRO A 192 -23.46 -3.95 0.74
C PRO A 192 -23.79 -3.50 -0.67
N VAL A 193 -24.12 -2.21 -0.81
CA VAL A 193 -24.24 -1.59 -2.12
C VAL A 193 -22.86 -1.46 -2.73
N CYS A 194 -22.66 -2.10 -3.87
CA CYS A 194 -21.42 -2.03 -4.61
C CYS A 194 -21.62 -1.33 -5.96
N LEU A 195 -20.59 -0.65 -6.44
CA LEU A 195 -20.51 -0.08 -7.77
C LEU A 195 -19.38 -0.79 -8.53
N VAL A 196 -19.69 -1.28 -9.74
CA VAL A 196 -18.70 -1.93 -10.61
C VAL A 196 -18.68 -1.18 -11.94
N VAL A 197 -17.53 -0.60 -12.28
CA VAL A 197 -17.33 0.19 -13.48
C VAL A 197 -16.19 -0.40 -14.30
N PRO A 198 -16.48 -1.07 -15.42
CA PRO A 198 -15.46 -1.54 -16.35
C PRO A 198 -15.04 -0.43 -17.31
N ALA A 199 -13.79 -0.47 -17.77
CA ALA A 199 -13.26 0.32 -18.85
C ALA A 199 -12.21 -0.51 -19.60
N PHE A 200 -12.34 -0.60 -20.92
CA PHE A 200 -11.41 -1.31 -21.78
C PHE A 200 -10.77 -0.36 -22.78
N TYR A 201 -9.47 -0.48 -22.96
CA TYR A 201 -8.68 0.37 -23.83
C TYR A 201 -7.85 -0.51 -24.76
N GLU A 202 -8.09 -0.43 -26.08
CA GLU A 202 -7.28 -1.12 -27.10
C GLU A 202 -5.83 -0.62 -27.10
N ARG A 203 -5.60 0.66 -26.72
CA ARG A 203 -4.29 1.26 -26.45
C ARG A 203 -4.43 2.34 -25.39
N LEU A 204 -3.67 2.23 -24.31
CA LEU A 204 -3.48 3.32 -23.36
C LEU A 204 -2.54 4.37 -23.98
N ILE A 205 -3.08 5.57 -24.25
CA ILE A 205 -2.34 6.70 -24.81
C ILE A 205 -1.73 7.55 -23.71
#